data_af0203094702a8b22258fee391835431
#
_entry.id   af0203094702a8b22258fee391835431
#
_cell.length_a   1.000
_cell.length_b   1.000
_cell.length_c   1.000
_cell.angle_alpha   90.00
_cell.angle_beta   90.00
_cell.angle_gamma   90.00
#
_symmetry.space_group_name_H-M   'P 1'
#
loop_
_entity.id
_entity.type
_entity.pdbx_description
1 polymer ?
#
loop_
_entity_poly.entity_id
_entity_poly.type
_entity_poly.pdbx_seq_one_letter_code
_entity_poly.pdbx_strand_id
1 'polypeptide(L)'
;MLFIQNHTFMKQPIFALLFLILMSSCGVLQTQRNKNIAYLSATAEMPEKTLNVFAPRKAKNAPVLIFIHGGSWHSGRKEIYDFMGNRLAAKGVVSVIIDYPLAPTYQLPAMEKASARAVQWVKENIASYGGDPTNMYVSGHSAGGHLAALVAIKDEPWKELGMANPLKGAILNDPAGLDWYWFLTELKEKYNKEDNYDAFTADHAVWKTYSPIYYLEPKEIPLLLMEGELTYPGIKLTVERFRKAAEEKGLKVDYSFYPKTKHIPMVTQFYFPWSKGYKDVLKFMEVGQ
;
A
#
# COMPACT_ATOMS: atom_id res chain seq x y z
N MET A 1 8.65 67.94 -20.47
CA MET A 1 7.52 67.05 -20.27
C MET A 1 8.13 65.66 -19.99
N LEU A 2 8.36 65.34 -18.72
CA LEU A 2 9.03 64.09 -18.29
C LEU A 2 7.98 62.99 -18.12
N PHE A 3 8.16 61.88 -18.78
CA PHE A 3 7.40 60.63 -18.53
C PHE A 3 8.10 59.82 -17.43
N ILE A 4 7.47 59.72 -16.27
CA ILE A 4 7.85 58.78 -15.20
C ILE A 4 7.15 57.46 -15.51
N GLN A 5 7.93 56.43 -15.87
CA GLN A 5 7.43 55.05 -15.93
C GLN A 5 7.51 54.39 -14.55
N ASN A 6 6.37 54.00 -14.02
CA ASN A 6 6.23 53.25 -12.79
C ASN A 6 6.67 51.79 -12.99
N HIS A 7 7.76 51.39 -12.37
CA HIS A 7 8.13 49.97 -12.18
C HIS A 7 7.51 49.42 -10.89
N THR A 8 6.33 48.89 -11.00
CA THR A 8 5.71 48.15 -9.89
C THR A 8 5.03 46.87 -10.41
N PHE A 9 5.82 45.84 -10.74
CA PHE A 9 5.27 44.51 -10.92
C PHE A 9 6.42 43.47 -10.97
N MET A 10 6.86 42.93 -9.82
CA MET A 10 7.57 41.64 -9.79
C MET A 10 7.98 41.17 -8.37
N LYS A 11 7.17 41.40 -7.33
CA LYS A 11 7.51 40.90 -5.98
C LYS A 11 6.56 39.80 -5.43
N GLN A 12 5.45 39.50 -6.10
CA GLN A 12 4.48 38.56 -5.56
C GLN A 12 4.78 37.05 -5.77
N PRO A 13 5.38 36.56 -6.87
CA PRO A 13 5.57 35.11 -7.04
C PRO A 13 6.67 34.54 -6.13
N ILE A 14 7.68 35.31 -5.73
CA ILE A 14 8.79 34.86 -4.89
C ILE A 14 8.31 34.62 -3.45
N PHE A 15 7.43 35.44 -2.92
CA PHE A 15 6.87 35.27 -1.58
C PHE A 15 5.95 34.07 -1.47
N ALA A 16 5.14 33.81 -2.49
CA ALA A 16 4.27 32.61 -2.53
C ALA A 16 5.09 31.32 -2.61
N LEU A 17 6.18 31.30 -3.38
CA LEU A 17 7.07 30.14 -3.49
C LEU A 17 7.85 29.88 -2.19
N LEU A 18 8.35 30.92 -1.52
CA LEU A 18 8.99 30.80 -0.20
C LEU A 18 8.00 30.31 0.87
N PHE A 19 6.76 30.77 0.86
CA PHE A 19 5.73 30.35 1.80
C PHE A 19 5.36 28.87 1.61
N LEU A 20 5.28 28.39 0.36
CA LEU A 20 5.07 26.96 0.03
C LEU A 20 6.24 26.07 0.49
N ILE A 21 7.48 26.55 0.37
CA ILE A 21 8.67 25.83 0.84
C ILE A 21 8.70 25.77 2.38
N LEU A 22 8.34 26.86 3.08
CA LEU A 22 8.27 26.89 4.54
C LEU A 22 7.17 26.00 5.11
N MET A 23 6.00 25.91 4.46
CA MET A 23 4.93 25.02 4.87
C MET A 23 5.27 23.55 4.63
N SER A 24 6.06 23.23 3.60
CA SER A 24 6.57 21.89 3.34
C SER A 24 7.61 21.44 4.38
N SER A 25 8.44 22.36 4.88
CA SER A 25 9.49 22.06 5.86
C SER A 25 8.94 21.86 7.27
N CYS A 26 7.82 22.48 7.63
CA CYS A 26 7.26 22.37 8.97
C CYS A 26 6.75 20.94 9.29
N GLY A 27 6.20 20.23 8.29
CA GLY A 27 5.79 18.82 8.44
C GLY A 27 6.95 17.84 8.60
N VAL A 28 8.08 18.13 7.93
CA VAL A 28 9.30 17.29 7.96
C VAL A 28 10.01 17.38 9.32
N LEU A 29 9.94 18.50 10.01
CA LEU A 29 10.53 18.71 11.33
C LEU A 29 9.80 17.99 12.46
N GLN A 30 8.59 17.47 12.21
CA GLN A 30 7.75 16.79 13.21
C GLN A 30 7.77 15.26 13.12
N THR A 31 8.55 14.69 12.20
CA THR A 31 8.60 13.24 11.99
C THR A 31 9.97 12.65 12.34
N GLN A 32 9.96 11.41 12.81
CA GLN A 32 11.14 10.54 12.95
C GLN A 32 11.22 9.61 11.76
N ARG A 33 12.44 9.25 11.35
CA ARG A 33 12.69 8.37 10.21
C ARG A 33 13.75 7.38 10.58
N ASN A 34 13.40 6.11 10.56
CA ASN A 34 14.31 5.00 10.77
C ASN A 34 14.30 4.14 9.52
N LYS A 35 15.43 4.04 8.84
CA LYS A 35 15.51 3.43 7.52
C LYS A 35 16.39 2.18 7.53
N ASN A 36 16.11 1.31 6.54
CA ASN A 36 16.89 0.10 6.28
C ASN A 36 16.97 -0.84 7.49
N ILE A 37 15.86 -0.97 8.22
CA ILE A 37 15.76 -1.88 9.35
C ILE A 37 15.50 -3.28 8.80
N ALA A 38 16.38 -4.23 9.09
CA ALA A 38 16.21 -5.63 8.70
C ALA A 38 15.02 -6.24 9.44
N TYR A 39 14.06 -6.77 8.71
CA TYR A 39 12.91 -7.52 9.25
C TYR A 39 12.95 -9.00 8.85
N LEU A 40 13.73 -9.31 7.84
CA LEU A 40 13.96 -10.67 7.34
C LEU A 40 15.46 -10.84 7.12
N SER A 41 16.06 -11.77 7.84
CA SER A 41 17.46 -12.14 7.65
C SER A 41 17.62 -13.03 6.41
N ALA A 42 18.78 -12.91 5.74
CA ALA A 42 19.11 -13.78 4.63
C ALA A 42 19.19 -15.26 5.08
N THR A 43 18.60 -16.13 4.29
CA THR A 43 18.71 -17.60 4.38
C THR A 43 19.09 -18.17 3.02
N ALA A 44 19.25 -19.49 2.92
CA ALA A 44 19.47 -20.13 1.62
C ALA A 44 18.31 -19.90 0.63
N GLU A 45 17.09 -19.71 1.13
CA GLU A 45 15.87 -19.62 0.33
C GLU A 45 15.32 -18.19 0.22
N MET A 46 15.73 -17.28 1.10
CA MET A 46 15.18 -15.92 1.19
C MET A 46 16.30 -14.89 1.35
N PRO A 47 16.25 -13.78 0.58
CA PRO A 47 17.20 -12.68 0.73
C PRO A 47 16.88 -11.87 2.00
N GLU A 48 17.87 -11.16 2.52
CA GLU A 48 17.60 -10.12 3.50
C GLU A 48 16.62 -9.09 2.93
N LYS A 49 15.66 -8.68 3.74
CA LYS A 49 14.73 -7.60 3.43
C LYS A 49 14.64 -6.60 4.55
N THR A 50 14.47 -5.35 4.15
CA THR A 50 14.44 -4.21 5.06
C THR A 50 13.15 -3.42 4.92
N LEU A 51 12.85 -2.63 5.95
CA LEU A 51 11.74 -1.69 5.97
C LEU A 51 12.19 -0.31 6.47
N ASN A 52 11.36 0.70 6.18
CA ASN A 52 11.53 2.05 6.70
C ASN A 52 10.35 2.39 7.61
N VAL A 53 10.63 2.95 8.79
CA VAL A 53 9.62 3.43 9.75
C VAL A 53 9.62 4.94 9.79
N PHE A 54 8.43 5.53 9.62
CA PHE A 54 8.16 6.96 9.76
C PHE A 54 7.15 7.16 10.87
N ALA A 55 7.48 7.95 11.87
CA ALA A 55 6.62 8.16 13.04
C ALA A 55 6.50 9.65 13.39
N PRO A 56 5.37 10.09 13.94
CA PRO A 56 5.29 11.38 14.61
C PRO A 56 6.35 11.45 15.74
N ARG A 57 7.02 12.59 15.92
CA ARG A 57 8.09 12.72 16.95
C ARG A 57 7.67 12.38 18.37
N LYS A 58 6.42 12.58 18.68
CA LYS A 58 5.83 12.35 19.99
C LYS A 58 4.75 11.27 19.96
N ALA A 59 4.85 10.33 19.01
CA ALA A 59 3.88 9.26 18.88
C ALA A 59 3.80 8.44 20.17
N LYS A 60 2.57 8.18 20.62
CA LYS A 60 2.24 7.25 21.70
C LYS A 60 0.99 6.52 21.29
N ASN A 61 1.08 5.22 21.14
CA ASN A 61 -0.04 4.37 20.70
C ASN A 61 -0.73 4.88 19.42
N ALA A 62 0.07 5.38 18.46
CA ALA A 62 -0.44 5.86 17.18
C ALA A 62 -0.86 4.67 16.30
N PRO A 63 -1.94 4.81 15.50
CA PRO A 63 -2.30 3.78 14.53
C PRO A 63 -1.16 3.53 13.54
N VAL A 64 -1.05 2.30 13.06
CA VAL A 64 0.06 1.84 12.23
C VAL A 64 -0.43 1.46 10.84
N LEU A 65 0.21 1.98 9.79
CA LEU A 65 -0.03 1.58 8.41
C LEU A 65 1.23 0.95 7.81
N ILE A 66 1.14 -0.32 7.44
CA ILE A 66 2.18 -1.05 6.73
C ILE A 66 1.89 -0.96 5.25
N PHE A 67 2.80 -0.41 4.45
CA PHE A 67 2.62 -0.23 3.02
C PHE A 67 3.55 -1.13 2.21
N ILE A 68 2.96 -1.87 1.27
CA ILE A 68 3.63 -2.77 0.33
C ILE A 68 3.64 -2.10 -1.05
N HIS A 69 4.82 -1.90 -1.62
CA HIS A 69 4.96 -1.20 -2.90
C HIS A 69 4.43 -2.02 -4.09
N GLY A 70 4.04 -1.32 -5.15
CA GLY A 70 3.72 -1.90 -6.45
C GLY A 70 4.96 -2.12 -7.31
N GLY A 71 4.74 -2.54 -8.56
CA GLY A 71 5.80 -2.76 -9.55
C GLY A 71 5.67 -4.10 -10.26
N SER A 72 4.45 -4.59 -10.48
CA SER A 72 4.14 -5.84 -11.19
C SER A 72 4.89 -7.06 -10.67
N TRP A 73 5.18 -7.08 -9.36
CA TRP A 73 5.98 -8.12 -8.66
C TRP A 73 7.45 -8.25 -9.11
N HIS A 74 7.89 -7.51 -10.15
CA HIS A 74 9.24 -7.56 -10.74
C HIS A 74 10.12 -6.37 -10.34
N SER A 75 9.53 -5.29 -9.88
CA SER A 75 10.22 -4.03 -9.65
C SER A 75 9.64 -3.27 -8.46
N GLY A 76 10.23 -2.13 -8.18
CA GLY A 76 9.83 -1.30 -7.04
C GLY A 76 10.81 -1.40 -5.88
N ARG A 77 10.68 -0.48 -4.97
CA ARG A 77 11.46 -0.40 -3.72
C ARG A 77 10.79 0.58 -2.75
N LYS A 78 10.98 0.36 -1.47
CA LYS A 78 10.37 1.15 -0.39
C LYS A 78 10.69 2.64 -0.46
N GLU A 79 11.91 3.03 -0.92
CA GLU A 79 12.35 4.43 -0.95
C GLU A 79 11.49 5.31 -1.86
N ILE A 80 10.88 4.73 -2.91
CA ILE A 80 9.98 5.47 -3.81
C ILE A 80 8.77 6.02 -3.04
N TYR A 81 8.40 5.39 -1.92
CA TYR A 81 7.22 5.74 -1.11
C TYR A 81 7.54 6.46 0.19
N ASP A 82 8.80 6.82 0.44
CA ASP A 82 9.24 7.58 1.63
C ASP A 82 8.44 8.89 1.82
N PHE A 83 8.04 9.54 0.72
CA PHE A 83 7.21 10.74 0.77
C PHE A 83 5.84 10.47 1.43
N MET A 84 5.23 9.33 1.11
CA MET A 84 3.95 8.93 1.69
C MET A 84 4.11 8.60 3.17
N GLY A 85 5.19 7.87 3.53
CA GLY A 85 5.53 7.57 4.91
C GLY A 85 5.67 8.83 5.76
N ASN A 86 6.42 9.82 5.28
CA ASN A 86 6.56 11.11 5.98
C ASN A 86 5.24 11.86 6.15
N ARG A 87 4.38 11.85 5.13
CA ARG A 87 3.11 12.56 5.18
C ARG A 87 2.11 11.90 6.12
N LEU A 88 2.06 10.56 6.15
CA LEU A 88 1.25 9.82 7.11
C LEU A 88 1.73 10.08 8.54
N ALA A 89 3.05 10.10 8.77
CA ALA A 89 3.61 10.45 10.08
C ALA A 89 3.21 11.87 10.51
N ALA A 90 3.24 12.84 9.59
CA ALA A 90 2.77 14.20 9.86
C ALA A 90 1.25 14.29 10.17
N LYS A 91 0.49 13.24 9.82
CA LYS A 91 -0.96 13.12 10.09
C LYS A 91 -1.27 12.23 11.31
N GLY A 92 -0.25 11.85 12.09
CA GLY A 92 -0.44 11.08 13.32
C GLY A 92 -0.38 9.57 13.16
N VAL A 93 -0.04 9.04 12.00
CA VAL A 93 0.06 7.61 11.71
C VAL A 93 1.52 7.16 11.73
N VAL A 94 1.87 6.12 12.45
CA VAL A 94 3.16 5.44 12.26
C VAL A 94 3.06 4.63 10.98
N SER A 95 3.89 4.93 9.98
CA SER A 95 3.88 4.23 8.71
C SER A 95 5.15 3.43 8.50
N VAL A 96 4.99 2.22 8.02
CA VAL A 96 6.05 1.27 7.73
C VAL A 96 6.02 0.93 6.25
N ILE A 97 7.08 1.25 5.53
CA ILE A 97 7.19 0.93 4.11
C ILE A 97 8.15 -0.24 3.95
N ILE A 98 7.70 -1.33 3.34
CA ILE A 98 8.49 -2.55 3.25
C ILE A 98 9.00 -2.81 1.83
N ASP A 99 10.17 -3.45 1.71
CA ASP A 99 10.59 -4.19 0.53
C ASP A 99 10.16 -5.66 0.65
N TYR A 100 10.05 -6.34 -0.47
CA TYR A 100 9.82 -7.79 -0.54
C TYR A 100 10.66 -8.39 -1.68
N PRO A 101 10.90 -9.72 -1.72
CA PRO A 101 11.60 -10.40 -2.82
C PRO A 101 10.86 -10.19 -4.14
N LEU A 102 11.59 -10.06 -5.25
CA LEU A 102 11.02 -9.75 -6.57
C LEU A 102 11.25 -10.87 -7.58
N ALA A 103 10.30 -11.04 -8.51
CA ALA A 103 10.46 -11.89 -9.67
C ALA A 103 11.55 -11.34 -10.65
N PRO A 104 12.17 -12.20 -11.48
CA PRO A 104 11.91 -13.64 -11.62
C PRO A 104 12.61 -14.51 -10.58
N THR A 105 13.55 -13.96 -9.79
CA THR A 105 14.35 -14.73 -8.82
C THR A 105 13.48 -15.34 -7.73
N TYR A 106 12.44 -14.62 -7.29
CA TYR A 106 11.50 -15.05 -6.25
C TYR A 106 10.08 -14.95 -6.76
N GLN A 107 9.24 -15.86 -6.33
CA GLN A 107 7.85 -15.98 -6.74
C GLN A 107 6.90 -15.63 -5.60
N LEU A 108 5.59 -15.64 -5.87
CA LEU A 108 4.55 -15.25 -4.89
C LEU A 108 4.65 -15.93 -3.52
N PRO A 109 5.00 -17.23 -3.39
CA PRO A 109 5.19 -17.83 -2.08
C PRO A 109 6.19 -17.07 -1.20
N ALA A 110 7.35 -16.67 -1.80
CA ALA A 110 8.36 -15.91 -1.09
C ALA A 110 7.90 -14.48 -0.78
N MET A 111 7.16 -13.85 -1.69
CA MET A 111 6.65 -12.49 -1.53
C MET A 111 5.57 -12.40 -0.43
N GLU A 112 4.64 -13.35 -0.39
CA GLU A 112 3.61 -13.45 0.66
C GLU A 112 4.26 -13.71 2.02
N LYS A 113 5.17 -14.67 2.10
CA LYS A 113 5.90 -15.00 3.34
C LYS A 113 6.68 -13.80 3.86
N ALA A 114 7.40 -13.08 3.00
CA ALA A 114 8.11 -11.87 3.39
C ALA A 114 7.16 -10.78 3.88
N SER A 115 6.02 -10.59 3.22
CA SER A 115 5.01 -9.61 3.62
C SER A 115 4.41 -9.94 5.01
N ALA A 116 4.09 -11.21 5.27
CA ALA A 116 3.62 -11.66 6.58
C ALA A 116 4.69 -11.49 7.67
N ARG A 117 5.96 -11.81 7.38
CA ARG A 117 7.08 -11.57 8.29
C ARG A 117 7.30 -10.10 8.60
N ALA A 118 7.10 -9.21 7.65
CA ALA A 118 7.15 -7.77 7.89
C ALA A 118 6.05 -7.32 8.86
N VAL A 119 4.83 -7.81 8.69
CA VAL A 119 3.71 -7.55 9.62
C VAL A 119 4.01 -8.12 11.01
N GLN A 120 4.57 -9.32 11.10
CA GLN A 120 5.01 -9.90 12.38
C GLN A 120 6.06 -9.02 13.05
N TRP A 121 7.09 -8.60 12.32
CA TRP A 121 8.11 -7.70 12.84
C TRP A 121 7.52 -6.40 13.39
N VAL A 122 6.57 -5.82 12.63
CA VAL A 122 5.86 -4.61 13.07
C VAL A 122 5.09 -4.86 14.36
N LYS A 123 4.37 -5.98 14.47
CA LYS A 123 3.65 -6.38 15.69
C LYS A 123 4.56 -6.44 16.91
N GLU A 124 5.77 -6.94 16.74
CA GLU A 124 6.75 -7.16 17.82
C GLU A 124 7.52 -5.89 18.19
N ASN A 125 7.76 -4.96 17.24
CA ASN A 125 8.71 -3.88 17.40
C ASN A 125 8.13 -2.46 17.38
N ILE A 126 6.93 -2.26 16.82
CA ILE A 126 6.45 -0.92 16.48
C ILE A 126 6.16 -0.03 17.68
N ALA A 127 5.93 -0.60 18.85
CA ALA A 127 5.76 0.15 20.09
C ALA A 127 6.97 1.02 20.43
N SER A 128 8.19 0.56 20.11
CA SER A 128 9.43 1.34 20.30
C SER A 128 9.52 2.58 19.39
N TYR A 129 8.71 2.63 18.34
CA TYR A 129 8.55 3.76 17.42
C TYR A 129 7.29 4.59 17.70
N GLY A 130 6.57 4.29 18.80
CA GLY A 130 5.37 5.00 19.22
C GLY A 130 4.07 4.53 18.52
N GLY A 131 4.12 3.43 17.77
CA GLY A 131 2.95 2.79 17.17
C GLY A 131 2.22 1.86 18.14
N ASP A 132 0.93 1.67 17.90
CA ASP A 132 0.09 0.71 18.63
C ASP A 132 0.10 -0.64 17.89
N PRO A 133 0.71 -1.70 18.46
CA PRO A 133 0.73 -3.02 17.85
C PRO A 133 -0.63 -3.72 17.84
N THR A 134 -1.66 -3.15 18.47
CA THR A 134 -3.05 -3.64 18.43
C THR A 134 -3.92 -2.88 17.43
N ASN A 135 -3.38 -1.82 16.79
CA ASN A 135 -4.08 -0.97 15.84
C ASN A 135 -3.32 -0.85 14.52
N MET A 136 -3.15 -2.01 13.85
CA MET A 136 -2.33 -2.17 12.66
C MET A 136 -3.18 -2.42 11.41
N TYR A 137 -2.85 -1.71 10.34
CA TYR A 137 -3.46 -1.87 9.01
C TYR A 137 -2.38 -2.19 7.98
N VAL A 138 -2.73 -3.01 6.99
CA VAL A 138 -1.88 -3.24 5.82
C VAL A 138 -2.46 -2.50 4.61
N SER A 139 -1.59 -1.97 3.77
CA SER A 139 -1.98 -1.32 2.52
C SER A 139 -0.98 -1.64 1.42
N GLY A 140 -1.40 -1.49 0.18
CA GLY A 140 -0.49 -1.58 -0.95
C GLY A 140 -1.15 -1.09 -2.23
N HIS A 141 -0.32 -0.75 -3.22
CA HIS A 141 -0.77 -0.33 -4.53
C HIS A 141 -0.45 -1.41 -5.57
N SER A 142 -1.38 -1.68 -6.51
CA SER A 142 -1.15 -2.62 -7.61
C SER A 142 -0.74 -4.02 -7.11
N ALA A 143 0.43 -4.52 -7.49
CA ALA A 143 1.02 -5.77 -6.97
C ALA A 143 1.15 -5.78 -5.44
N GLY A 144 1.47 -4.63 -4.82
CA GLY A 144 1.49 -4.49 -3.36
C GLY A 144 0.08 -4.58 -2.75
N GLY A 145 -0.94 -4.08 -3.46
CA GLY A 145 -2.35 -4.24 -3.06
C GLY A 145 -2.81 -5.71 -3.09
N HIS A 146 -2.30 -6.48 -4.04
CA HIS A 146 -2.47 -7.93 -4.09
C HIS A 146 -1.87 -8.63 -2.86
N LEU A 147 -0.59 -8.34 -2.55
CA LEU A 147 0.08 -8.91 -1.38
C LEU A 147 -0.60 -8.49 -0.07
N ALA A 148 -1.05 -7.23 0.01
CA ALA A 148 -1.83 -6.74 1.15
C ALA A 148 -3.15 -7.51 1.32
N ALA A 149 -3.86 -7.83 0.22
CA ALA A 149 -5.06 -8.65 0.26
C ALA A 149 -4.76 -10.07 0.76
N LEU A 150 -3.70 -10.72 0.24
CA LEU A 150 -3.31 -12.06 0.67
C LEU A 150 -3.03 -12.13 2.17
N VAL A 151 -2.16 -11.26 2.70
CA VAL A 151 -1.84 -11.28 4.14
C VAL A 151 -3.00 -10.84 5.03
N ALA A 152 -3.97 -10.10 4.50
CA ALA A 152 -5.16 -9.70 5.26
C ALA A 152 -6.18 -10.82 5.40
N ILE A 153 -6.40 -11.61 4.34
CA ILE A 153 -7.54 -12.54 4.27
C ILE A 153 -7.17 -14.02 4.32
N LYS A 154 -5.91 -14.41 4.02
CA LYS A 154 -5.48 -15.80 4.19
C LYS A 154 -5.08 -16.08 5.64
N ASP A 155 -5.37 -17.32 6.10
CA ASP A 155 -4.96 -17.78 7.42
C ASP A 155 -3.60 -18.49 7.41
N GLU A 156 -3.23 -19.07 6.26
CA GLU A 156 -2.03 -19.89 6.12
C GLU A 156 -0.76 -19.16 6.56
N PRO A 157 -0.48 -17.92 6.13
CA PRO A 157 0.73 -17.21 6.55
C PRO A 157 0.83 -17.05 8.07
N TRP A 158 -0.30 -16.85 8.74
CA TRP A 158 -0.36 -16.68 10.20
C TRP A 158 -0.20 -17.99 10.95
N LYS A 159 -0.78 -19.07 10.43
CA LYS A 159 -0.57 -20.43 10.97
C LYS A 159 0.90 -20.85 10.89
N GLU A 160 1.58 -20.58 9.77
CA GLU A 160 3.02 -20.82 9.61
C GLU A 160 3.88 -20.02 10.60
N LEU A 161 3.44 -18.80 10.95
CA LEU A 161 4.10 -17.95 11.94
C LEU A 161 3.72 -18.29 13.39
N GLY A 162 2.79 -19.21 13.62
CA GLY A 162 2.31 -19.60 14.94
C GLY A 162 1.57 -18.48 15.69
N MET A 163 0.92 -17.58 14.95
CA MET A 163 0.20 -16.44 15.52
C MET A 163 -1.16 -16.21 14.86
N ALA A 164 -2.05 -15.48 15.54
CA ALA A 164 -3.26 -14.98 14.92
C ALA A 164 -2.97 -13.77 14.01
N ASN A 165 -3.82 -13.54 13.02
CA ASN A 165 -3.71 -12.34 12.18
C ASN A 165 -3.81 -11.06 13.05
N PRO A 166 -2.78 -10.21 13.11
CA PRO A 166 -2.77 -9.04 13.98
C PRO A 166 -3.39 -7.78 13.35
N LEU A 167 -3.86 -7.88 12.11
CA LEU A 167 -4.35 -6.73 11.34
C LEU A 167 -5.77 -6.37 11.72
N LYS A 168 -6.06 -5.09 11.86
CA LYS A 168 -7.40 -4.52 12.05
C LYS A 168 -8.16 -4.28 10.75
N GLY A 169 -7.43 -4.17 9.64
CA GLY A 169 -8.03 -3.95 8.33
C GLY A 169 -6.98 -3.86 7.22
N ALA A 170 -7.46 -3.85 5.98
CA ALA A 170 -6.60 -3.69 4.80
C ALA A 170 -7.12 -2.63 3.84
N ILE A 171 -6.19 -1.89 3.23
CA ILE A 171 -6.45 -0.81 2.29
C ILE A 171 -5.83 -1.20 0.95
N LEU A 172 -6.68 -1.58 0.01
CA LEU A 172 -6.29 -2.11 -1.30
C LEU A 172 -6.38 -0.97 -2.33
N ASN A 173 -5.25 -0.33 -2.62
CA ASN A 173 -5.20 0.80 -3.53
C ASN A 173 -4.96 0.31 -4.96
N ASP A 174 -6.02 0.29 -5.76
CA ASP A 174 -6.04 -0.13 -7.17
C ASP A 174 -5.33 -1.50 -7.37
N PRO A 175 -5.72 -2.53 -6.58
CA PRO A 175 -5.00 -3.78 -6.45
C PRO A 175 -5.04 -4.60 -7.73
N ALA A 176 -3.90 -5.13 -8.16
CA ALA A 176 -3.84 -6.13 -9.21
C ALA A 176 -4.11 -7.53 -8.64
N GLY A 177 -4.48 -8.49 -9.49
CA GLY A 177 -4.42 -9.91 -9.15
C GLY A 177 -5.44 -10.46 -8.16
N LEU A 178 -6.52 -9.75 -7.83
CA LEU A 178 -7.53 -10.22 -6.86
C LEU A 178 -8.23 -11.52 -7.29
N ASP A 179 -8.34 -11.77 -8.60
CA ASP A 179 -8.76 -13.04 -9.21
C ASP A 179 -7.86 -13.34 -10.41
N TRP A 180 -6.60 -13.63 -10.13
CA TRP A 180 -5.58 -13.84 -11.16
C TRP A 180 -5.79 -15.17 -11.89
N TYR A 181 -6.27 -16.20 -11.16
CA TYR A 181 -6.60 -17.48 -11.77
C TYR A 181 -7.61 -17.33 -12.89
N TRP A 182 -8.76 -16.69 -12.62
CA TRP A 182 -9.78 -16.45 -13.64
C TRP A 182 -9.24 -15.56 -14.77
N PHE A 183 -8.48 -14.52 -14.45
CA PHE A 183 -7.92 -13.62 -15.46
C PHE A 183 -6.97 -14.35 -16.41
N LEU A 184 -6.09 -15.19 -15.90
CA LEU A 184 -5.14 -15.92 -16.70
C LEU A 184 -5.78 -17.08 -17.48
N THR A 185 -6.82 -17.75 -16.96
CA THR A 185 -7.51 -18.84 -17.63
C THR A 185 -8.46 -18.36 -18.71
N GLU A 186 -9.23 -17.29 -18.45
CA GLU A 186 -10.35 -16.88 -19.31
C GLU A 186 -10.02 -15.67 -20.21
N LEU A 187 -9.10 -14.81 -19.81
CA LEU A 187 -8.90 -13.52 -20.48
C LEU A 187 -7.48 -13.28 -20.98
N LYS A 188 -6.53 -14.17 -20.71
CA LYS A 188 -5.14 -13.99 -21.10
C LYS A 188 -4.96 -13.70 -22.59
N GLU A 189 -5.55 -14.51 -23.45
CA GLU A 189 -5.43 -14.37 -24.90
C GLU A 189 -6.00 -13.05 -25.41
N LYS A 190 -7.12 -12.60 -24.83
CA LYS A 190 -7.78 -11.35 -25.19
C LYS A 190 -6.94 -10.11 -24.85
N TYR A 191 -6.16 -10.16 -23.77
CA TYR A 191 -5.37 -9.02 -23.31
C TYR A 191 -3.88 -9.15 -23.58
N ASN A 192 -3.45 -10.24 -24.28
CA ASN A 192 -2.08 -10.51 -24.76
C ASN A 192 -1.00 -10.16 -23.72
N LYS A 193 -1.11 -10.72 -22.51
CA LYS A 193 -0.18 -10.43 -21.44
C LYS A 193 0.66 -11.66 -21.10
N GLU A 194 1.86 -11.69 -21.67
CA GLU A 194 2.89 -12.67 -21.33
C GLU A 194 3.67 -12.31 -20.05
N ASP A 195 3.57 -11.05 -19.59
CA ASP A 195 4.57 -10.41 -18.73
C ASP A 195 4.52 -10.74 -17.23
N ASN A 196 3.58 -11.56 -16.75
CA ASN A 196 3.44 -11.78 -15.29
C ASN A 196 3.61 -13.23 -14.84
N TYR A 197 4.00 -14.14 -15.75
CA TYR A 197 4.20 -15.55 -15.40
C TYR A 197 5.37 -15.78 -14.45
N ASP A 198 6.40 -14.95 -14.51
CA ASP A 198 7.59 -15.13 -13.70
C ASP A 198 7.30 -15.07 -12.20
N ALA A 199 6.33 -14.25 -11.79
CA ALA A 199 5.88 -14.16 -10.41
C ALA A 199 4.94 -15.30 -10.02
N PHE A 200 4.03 -15.72 -10.94
CA PHE A 200 2.97 -16.70 -10.71
C PHE A 200 3.32 -18.11 -11.17
N THR A 201 4.43 -18.29 -11.87
CA THR A 201 4.81 -19.54 -12.54
C THR A 201 3.83 -19.97 -13.64
N ALA A 202 4.10 -21.08 -14.32
CA ALA A 202 3.18 -21.71 -15.28
C ALA A 202 2.18 -22.66 -14.61
N ASP A 203 2.26 -22.86 -13.29
CA ASP A 203 1.40 -23.75 -12.55
C ASP A 203 0.07 -23.08 -12.19
N HIS A 204 -1.03 -23.58 -12.76
CA HIS A 204 -2.38 -23.09 -12.50
C HIS A 204 -2.81 -23.23 -11.03
N ALA A 205 -2.26 -24.19 -10.30
CA ALA A 205 -2.52 -24.33 -8.86
C ALA A 205 -1.98 -23.13 -8.08
N VAL A 206 -0.81 -22.64 -8.48
CA VAL A 206 -0.23 -21.41 -7.91
C VAL A 206 -1.12 -20.21 -8.21
N TRP A 207 -1.67 -20.08 -9.41
CA TRP A 207 -2.55 -18.96 -9.75
C TRP A 207 -3.77 -18.88 -8.84
N LYS A 208 -4.40 -20.05 -8.57
CA LYS A 208 -5.56 -20.12 -7.67
C LYS A 208 -5.18 -19.84 -6.22
N THR A 209 -4.08 -20.44 -5.75
CA THR A 209 -3.56 -20.28 -4.38
C THR A 209 -3.25 -18.83 -4.06
N TYR A 210 -2.81 -18.06 -5.05
CA TYR A 210 -2.47 -16.64 -4.90
C TYR A 210 -3.50 -15.69 -5.53
N SER A 211 -4.75 -16.12 -5.61
CA SER A 211 -5.89 -15.28 -5.97
C SER A 211 -6.75 -15.00 -4.73
N PRO A 212 -6.69 -13.81 -4.16
CA PRO A 212 -7.38 -13.47 -2.89
C PRO A 212 -8.86 -13.81 -2.86
N ILE A 213 -9.57 -13.75 -3.98
CA ILE A 213 -11.01 -14.01 -4.08
C ILE A 213 -11.41 -15.40 -3.53
N TYR A 214 -10.51 -16.41 -3.58
CA TYR A 214 -10.81 -17.75 -3.12
C TYR A 214 -10.73 -17.93 -1.59
N TYR A 215 -10.26 -16.91 -0.87
CA TYR A 215 -10.13 -16.90 0.59
C TYR A 215 -11.11 -15.97 1.28
N LEU A 216 -12.06 -15.41 0.51
CA LEU A 216 -13.13 -14.60 1.08
C LEU A 216 -14.02 -15.45 1.98
N GLU A 217 -13.95 -15.20 3.26
CA GLU A 217 -14.80 -15.81 4.29
C GLU A 217 -15.37 -14.69 5.16
N PRO A 218 -16.52 -14.87 5.80
CA PRO A 218 -17.04 -13.92 6.78
C PRO A 218 -16.05 -13.75 7.93
N LYS A 219 -15.09 -12.86 7.78
CA LYS A 219 -14.07 -12.49 8.77
C LYS A 219 -14.33 -11.07 9.24
N GLU A 220 -13.90 -10.79 10.46
CA GLU A 220 -14.08 -9.48 11.07
C GLU A 220 -13.11 -8.39 10.56
N ILE A 221 -12.21 -8.72 9.59
CA ILE A 221 -11.25 -7.75 9.06
C ILE A 221 -11.92 -6.92 7.96
N PRO A 222 -12.17 -5.62 8.19
CA PRO A 222 -12.72 -4.72 7.18
C PRO A 222 -11.70 -4.46 6.06
N LEU A 223 -12.22 -4.23 4.85
CA LEU A 223 -11.42 -3.89 3.67
C LEU A 223 -11.85 -2.53 3.13
N LEU A 224 -10.88 -1.67 2.80
CA LEU A 224 -11.10 -0.50 1.95
C LEU A 224 -10.54 -0.80 0.56
N LEU A 225 -11.41 -0.84 -0.43
CA LEU A 225 -11.06 -1.03 -1.83
C LEU A 225 -11.13 0.29 -2.57
N MET A 226 -10.01 0.76 -3.08
CA MET A 226 -9.89 2.01 -3.83
C MET A 226 -9.63 1.69 -5.30
N GLU A 227 -10.44 2.24 -6.22
CA GLU A 227 -10.36 1.94 -7.65
C GLU A 227 -10.36 3.20 -8.50
N GLY A 228 -9.42 3.28 -9.46
CA GLY A 228 -9.38 4.32 -10.47
C GLY A 228 -10.27 3.99 -11.68
N GLU A 229 -11.10 4.94 -12.12
CA GLU A 229 -11.98 4.75 -13.28
C GLU A 229 -11.23 4.31 -14.54
N LEU A 230 -10.04 4.87 -14.76
CA LEU A 230 -9.22 4.66 -15.95
C LEU A 230 -8.03 3.73 -15.66
N THR A 231 -8.17 2.83 -14.67
CA THR A 231 -7.17 1.80 -14.37
C THR A 231 -7.08 0.75 -15.49
N TYR A 232 -6.13 -0.17 -15.38
CA TYR A 232 -5.97 -1.25 -16.36
C TYR A 232 -7.20 -2.17 -16.40
N PRO A 233 -7.63 -2.62 -17.58
CA PRO A 233 -8.83 -3.46 -17.72
C PRO A 233 -8.80 -4.71 -16.83
N GLY A 234 -7.66 -5.39 -16.72
CA GLY A 234 -7.52 -6.57 -15.85
C GLY A 234 -7.71 -6.25 -14.36
N ILE A 235 -7.24 -5.10 -13.90
CA ILE A 235 -7.48 -4.64 -12.52
C ILE A 235 -8.97 -4.41 -12.32
N LYS A 236 -9.60 -3.63 -13.18
CA LYS A 236 -11.02 -3.30 -13.10
C LYS A 236 -11.91 -4.56 -13.05
N LEU A 237 -11.66 -5.51 -13.92
CA LEU A 237 -12.43 -6.76 -13.99
C LEU A 237 -12.25 -7.62 -12.73
N THR A 238 -11.02 -7.76 -12.24
CA THR A 238 -10.77 -8.58 -11.05
C THR A 238 -11.24 -7.90 -9.75
N VAL A 239 -11.20 -6.56 -9.68
CA VAL A 239 -11.78 -5.76 -8.60
C VAL A 239 -13.30 -5.92 -8.54
N GLU A 240 -13.98 -5.81 -9.68
CA GLU A 240 -15.44 -5.99 -9.77
C GLU A 240 -15.86 -7.40 -9.30
N ARG A 241 -15.17 -8.44 -9.77
CA ARG A 241 -15.43 -9.83 -9.35
C ARG A 241 -15.21 -10.03 -7.87
N PHE A 242 -14.09 -9.52 -7.35
CA PHE A 242 -13.76 -9.62 -5.92
C PHE A 242 -14.81 -8.92 -5.06
N ARG A 243 -15.21 -7.71 -5.42
CA ARG A 243 -16.22 -6.93 -4.69
C ARG A 243 -17.57 -7.66 -4.67
N LYS A 244 -18.00 -8.18 -5.83
CA LYS A 244 -19.24 -8.95 -5.92
C LYS A 244 -19.21 -10.22 -5.06
N ALA A 245 -18.12 -10.99 -5.12
CA ALA A 245 -17.96 -12.19 -4.31
C ALA A 245 -17.90 -11.89 -2.80
N ALA A 246 -17.29 -10.76 -2.41
CA ALA A 246 -17.28 -10.31 -1.03
C ALA A 246 -18.68 -9.93 -0.53
N GLU A 247 -19.46 -9.21 -1.35
CA GLU A 247 -20.85 -8.83 -1.05
C GLU A 247 -21.74 -10.08 -0.90
N GLU A 248 -21.64 -11.04 -1.82
CA GLU A 248 -22.39 -12.31 -1.77
C GLU A 248 -22.09 -13.12 -0.50
N LYS A 249 -20.88 -12.97 0.06
CA LYS A 249 -20.46 -13.62 1.31
C LYS A 249 -20.71 -12.77 2.57
N GLY A 250 -21.30 -11.60 2.43
CA GLY A 250 -21.61 -10.69 3.54
C GLY A 250 -20.39 -10.04 4.18
N LEU A 251 -19.25 -9.94 3.44
CA LEU A 251 -18.08 -9.24 3.94
C LEU A 251 -18.29 -7.72 3.91
N LYS A 252 -17.76 -7.03 4.93
CA LYS A 252 -17.72 -5.57 4.96
C LYS A 252 -16.58 -5.05 4.08
N VAL A 253 -16.91 -4.53 2.89
CA VAL A 253 -15.96 -3.86 1.98
C VAL A 253 -16.40 -2.42 1.79
N ASP A 254 -15.60 -1.48 2.29
CA ASP A 254 -15.75 -0.07 1.96
C ASP A 254 -15.16 0.16 0.56
N TYR A 255 -15.94 0.79 -0.32
CA TYR A 255 -15.51 1.02 -1.71
C TYR A 255 -15.37 2.51 -2.00
N SER A 256 -14.21 2.91 -2.51
CA SER A 256 -13.92 4.29 -2.91
C SER A 256 -13.51 4.36 -4.37
N PHE A 257 -14.37 4.96 -5.18
CA PHE A 257 -14.16 5.17 -6.61
C PHE A 257 -13.53 6.53 -6.90
N TYR A 258 -12.59 6.56 -7.87
CA TYR A 258 -11.82 7.74 -8.25
C TYR A 258 -12.07 8.08 -9.73
N PRO A 259 -13.02 9.00 -10.04
CA PRO A 259 -13.32 9.39 -11.40
C PRO A 259 -12.10 9.94 -12.14
N LYS A 260 -12.00 9.65 -13.43
CA LYS A 260 -10.93 10.12 -14.34
C LYS A 260 -9.50 9.81 -13.86
N THR A 261 -9.34 8.87 -12.94
CA THR A 261 -8.04 8.53 -12.35
C THR A 261 -7.50 7.23 -12.94
N LYS A 262 -6.28 7.31 -13.49
CA LYS A 262 -5.53 6.17 -14.02
C LYS A 262 -4.80 5.41 -12.90
N HIS A 263 -4.27 4.23 -13.23
CA HIS A 263 -3.55 3.35 -12.30
C HIS A 263 -2.44 4.03 -11.49
N ILE A 264 -1.48 4.67 -12.17
CA ILE A 264 -0.36 5.33 -11.48
C ILE A 264 -0.82 6.55 -10.65
N PRO A 265 -1.71 7.43 -11.13
CA PRO A 265 -2.35 8.46 -10.31
C PRO A 265 -3.02 7.97 -9.03
N MET A 266 -3.48 6.72 -8.95
CA MET A 266 -4.03 6.16 -7.71
C MET A 266 -3.01 6.15 -6.56
N VAL A 267 -1.73 6.05 -6.83
CA VAL A 267 -0.68 6.14 -5.80
C VAL A 267 0.03 7.48 -5.78
N THR A 268 0.22 8.14 -6.93
CA THR A 268 0.92 9.42 -6.95
C THR A 268 0.10 10.59 -6.39
N GLN A 269 -1.24 10.46 -6.25
CA GLN A 269 -2.04 11.43 -5.52
C GLN A 269 -1.54 11.67 -4.08
N PHE A 270 -0.88 10.69 -3.48
CA PHE A 270 -0.30 10.79 -2.14
C PHE A 270 0.93 11.73 -2.07
N TYR A 271 1.41 12.29 -3.19
CA TYR A 271 2.29 13.46 -3.16
C TYR A 271 1.57 14.71 -2.63
N PHE A 272 0.24 14.76 -2.71
CA PHE A 272 -0.55 15.91 -2.28
C PHE A 272 -1.24 15.63 -0.93
N PRO A 273 -0.88 16.34 0.16
CA PRO A 273 -1.37 16.04 1.51
C PRO A 273 -2.88 16.25 1.70
N TRP A 274 -3.54 16.90 0.75
CA TRP A 274 -5.00 17.14 0.72
C TRP A 274 -5.76 16.19 -0.21
N SER A 275 -5.09 15.21 -0.81
CA SER A 275 -5.73 14.29 -1.75
C SER A 275 -6.87 13.49 -1.11
N LYS A 276 -7.81 13.04 -1.97
CA LYS A 276 -8.89 12.14 -1.56
C LYS A 276 -8.32 10.85 -0.95
N GLY A 277 -7.19 10.33 -1.47
CA GLY A 277 -6.55 9.14 -0.96
C GLY A 277 -6.22 9.22 0.53
N TYR A 278 -5.63 10.34 1.01
CA TYR A 278 -5.40 10.49 2.46
C TYR A 278 -6.71 10.58 3.27
N LYS A 279 -7.72 11.27 2.74
CA LYS A 279 -9.02 11.37 3.43
C LYS A 279 -9.65 10.00 3.63
N ASP A 280 -9.66 9.18 2.59
CA ASP A 280 -10.24 7.85 2.64
C ASP A 280 -9.45 6.92 3.57
N VAL A 281 -8.11 6.90 3.45
CA VAL A 281 -7.23 6.11 4.31
C VAL A 281 -7.39 6.49 5.79
N LEU A 282 -7.31 7.78 6.13
CA LEU A 282 -7.43 8.24 7.51
C LEU A 282 -8.82 8.00 8.10
N LYS A 283 -9.87 8.18 7.28
CA LYS A 283 -11.25 7.87 7.68
C LYS A 283 -11.41 6.37 7.99
N PHE A 284 -10.90 5.50 7.13
CA PHE A 284 -10.96 4.05 7.34
C PHE A 284 -10.18 3.60 8.59
N MET A 285 -9.06 4.23 8.86
CA MET A 285 -8.25 3.99 10.06
C MET A 285 -8.77 4.72 11.31
N GLU A 286 -9.87 5.47 11.22
CA GLU A 286 -10.45 6.26 12.31
C GLU A 286 -9.47 7.28 12.93
N VAL A 287 -8.59 7.85 12.11
CA VAL A 287 -7.60 8.86 12.55
C VAL A 287 -8.19 10.25 12.49
N GLY A 288 -8.18 10.96 13.63
CA GLY A 288 -8.59 12.36 13.72
C GLY A 288 -10.09 12.60 13.68
N GLN A 289 -10.89 11.62 14.14
CA GLN A 289 -12.33 11.79 14.39
C GLN A 289 -12.59 12.34 15.79
#